data_5279091e6917f94d583a98a9970a57a3
#
_entry.id   5279091e6917f94d583a98a9970a57a3
#
_cell.length_a   1.000
_cell.length_b   1.000
_cell.length_c   1.000
_cell.angle_alpha   90.00
_cell.angle_beta   90.00
_cell.angle_gamma   90.00
#
_symmetry.space_group_name_H-M   'P 1'
#
loop_
_entity.id
_entity.type
_entity.pdbx_description
1 polymer ?
#
loop_
_entity_poly.entity_id
_entity_poly.type
_entity_poly.pdbx_seq_one_letter_code
_entity_poly.pdbx_strand_id
1 'polypeptide(L)' 'MKLQTKYFGEIDYEPSQALTFPNGLFGFEEERSFLLLPFEGSGGTMLCLQSSATGPLAFVLLDP' A
#
# COMPACT_ATOMS: atom_id res chain seq x y z
N MET A 1 -5.65 -2.26 13.21
CA MET A 1 -4.55 -1.29 13.32
C MET A 1 -4.84 -0.09 12.44
N LYS A 2 -4.48 1.09 12.90
CA LYS A 2 -4.72 2.31 12.13
C LYS A 2 -3.44 2.78 11.44
N LEU A 3 -3.60 3.32 10.24
CA LEU A 3 -2.49 3.77 9.42
C LEU A 3 -2.86 5.06 8.70
N GLN A 4 -2.00 6.08 8.80
CA GLN A 4 -2.11 7.28 8.00
C GLN A 4 -1.52 7.00 6.63
N THR A 5 -2.36 7.04 5.60
CA THR A 5 -1.92 6.72 4.24
C THR A 5 -1.68 8.00 3.44
N LYS A 6 -1.01 7.84 2.30
CA LYS A 6 -0.71 8.97 1.43
C LYS A 6 -1.96 9.49 0.71
N TYR A 7 -2.85 8.58 0.27
CA TYR A 7 -3.97 8.95 -0.60
C TYR A 7 -5.34 8.75 0.04
N PHE A 8 -5.44 8.01 1.15
CA PHE A 8 -6.73 7.61 1.72
C PHE A 8 -6.95 8.15 3.12
N GLY A 9 -6.02 8.98 3.63
CA GLY A 9 -6.09 9.44 5.01
C GLY A 9 -5.87 8.29 5.98
N GLU A 10 -6.47 8.39 7.17
CA GLU A 10 -6.37 7.32 8.16
C GLU A 10 -7.30 6.17 7.79
N ILE A 11 -6.73 4.96 7.71
CA ILE A 11 -7.51 3.75 7.48
C ILE A 11 -7.29 2.76 8.62
N ASP A 12 -8.23 1.84 8.78
CA ASP A 12 -8.11 0.72 9.71
C ASP A 12 -7.88 -0.56 8.89
N TYR A 13 -6.87 -1.32 9.25
CA TYR A 13 -6.53 -2.55 8.52
C TYR A 13 -6.15 -3.67 9.47
N GLU A 14 -6.31 -4.90 9.00
CA GLU A 14 -5.86 -6.09 9.72
C GLU A 14 -4.44 -6.43 9.30
N PRO A 15 -3.54 -6.79 10.26
CA PRO A 15 -2.17 -7.16 9.89
C PRO A 15 -2.09 -8.31 8.89
N SER A 16 -3.08 -9.20 8.89
CA SER A 16 -3.14 -10.30 7.93
C SER A 16 -3.37 -9.86 6.50
N GLN A 17 -3.84 -8.62 6.29
CA GLN A 17 -4.06 -8.07 4.96
C GLN A 17 -2.77 -7.52 4.34
N ALA A 18 -1.72 -7.33 5.13
CA ALA A 18 -0.47 -6.78 4.62
C ALA A 18 0.26 -7.82 3.77
N LEU A 19 0.76 -7.36 2.63
CA LEU A 19 1.61 -8.17 1.76
C LEU A 19 3.07 -7.99 2.21
N THR A 20 3.81 -9.08 2.26
CA THR A 20 5.20 -9.06 2.67
C THR A 20 6.11 -9.35 1.50
N PHE A 21 7.06 -8.46 1.25
CA PHE A 21 8.09 -8.65 0.25
C PHE A 21 9.41 -8.96 0.98
N PRO A 22 9.86 -10.21 1.00
CA PRO A 22 11.02 -10.60 1.82
C PRO A 22 12.29 -9.81 1.55
N ASN A 23 12.47 -9.35 0.31
CA ASN A 23 13.63 -8.57 -0.09
C ASN A 23 13.31 -7.09 -0.26
N GLY A 24 12.12 -6.65 0.15
CA GLY A 24 11.64 -5.30 -0.09
C GLY A 24 11.33 -5.05 -1.56
N LEU A 25 11.10 -3.78 -1.89
CA LEU A 25 10.92 -3.35 -3.27
C LEU A 25 12.24 -2.79 -3.80
N PHE A 26 12.41 -2.85 -5.11
CA PHE A 26 13.61 -2.33 -5.76
C PHE A 26 13.82 -0.86 -5.38
N GLY A 27 14.99 -0.57 -4.80
CA GLY A 27 15.29 0.77 -4.30
C GLY A 27 14.74 1.06 -2.91
N PHE A 28 13.94 0.14 -2.32
CA PHE A 28 13.31 0.29 -1.01
C PHE A 28 13.38 -1.01 -0.24
N GLU A 29 14.58 -1.56 -0.07
CA GLU A 29 14.79 -2.89 0.47
C GLU A 29 14.35 -3.01 1.94
N GLU A 30 14.26 -1.90 2.65
CA GLU A 30 13.80 -1.88 4.04
C GLU A 30 12.27 -1.85 4.16
N GLU A 31 11.58 -1.52 3.06
CA GLU A 31 10.12 -1.45 3.03
C GLU A 31 9.58 -2.80 2.55
N ARG A 32 9.18 -3.64 3.50
CA ARG A 32 8.81 -5.03 3.21
C ARG A 32 7.33 -5.32 3.37
N SER A 33 6.57 -4.44 4.02
CA SER A 33 5.16 -4.69 4.30
C SER A 33 4.31 -3.61 3.65
N PHE A 34 3.33 -4.04 2.83
CA PHE A 34 2.47 -3.13 2.09
C PHE A 34 1.02 -3.60 2.12
N LEU A 35 0.11 -2.65 1.95
CA LEU A 35 -1.30 -2.91 1.75
C LEU A 35 -1.66 -2.61 0.31
N LEU A 36 -2.46 -3.47 -0.30
CA LEU A 36 -2.98 -3.23 -1.64
C LEU A 36 -4.38 -2.64 -1.51
N LEU A 37 -4.54 -1.38 -1.91
CA LEU A 37 -5.78 -0.63 -1.73
C LEU A 37 -6.30 -0.19 -3.10
N PRO A 38 -7.56 -0.52 -3.46
CA PRO A 38 -8.13 -0.06 -4.72
C PRO A 38 -8.55 1.41 -4.61
N PHE A 39 -8.35 2.17 -5.69
CA PHE A 39 -8.89 3.52 -5.78
C PHE A 39 -10.36 3.44 -6.17
N GLU A 40 -11.23 4.07 -5.39
CA GLU A 40 -12.65 4.15 -5.72
C GLU A 40 -12.85 4.98 -6.98
N GLY A 41 -13.81 4.55 -7.80
CA GLY A 41 -14.13 5.25 -9.03
C GLY A 41 -13.23 4.88 -10.20
N SER A 42 -12.21 4.07 -9.97
CA SER A 42 -11.31 3.66 -11.05
C SER A 42 -11.78 2.41 -11.79
N GLY A 43 -12.82 1.75 -11.28
CA GLY A 43 -13.31 0.51 -11.88
C GLY A 43 -12.34 -0.66 -11.72
N GLY A 44 -11.44 -0.57 -10.74
CA GLY A 44 -10.43 -1.59 -10.50
C GLY A 44 -9.18 -1.45 -11.36
N THR A 45 -9.06 -0.35 -12.13
CA THR A 45 -7.91 -0.14 -13.01
C THR A 45 -6.73 0.51 -12.31
N MET A 46 -6.95 1.12 -11.14
CA MET A 46 -5.90 1.75 -10.35
C MET A 46 -5.85 1.15 -8.96
N LEU A 47 -4.66 0.79 -8.53
CA LEU A 47 -4.41 0.23 -7.20
C LEU A 47 -3.30 1.02 -6.54
N CYS A 48 -3.37 1.12 -5.21
CA CYS A 48 -2.33 1.75 -4.41
C CYS A 48 -1.62 0.68 -3.59
N LEU A 49 -0.30 0.64 -3.70
CA LEU A 49 0.54 -0.20 -2.85
C LEU A 49 1.10 0.70 -1.75
N GLN A 50 0.43 0.68 -0.60
CA GLN A 50 0.71 1.57 0.52
C GLN A 50 1.61 0.88 1.53
N SER A 51 2.74 1.51 1.88
CA SER A 51 3.60 0.98 2.94
C SER A 51 2.83 0.96 4.27
N SER A 52 2.88 -0.16 4.97
CA SER A 52 2.26 -0.27 6.28
C SER A 52 3.16 0.27 7.40
N ALA A 53 4.44 0.48 7.13
CA ALA A 53 5.40 1.00 8.10
C ALA A 53 5.64 2.50 7.92
N THR A 54 5.63 2.98 6.67
CA THR A 54 5.92 4.38 6.34
C THR A 54 4.72 4.99 5.62
N GLY A 55 3.87 5.70 6.35
CA GLY A 55 2.61 6.23 5.83
C GLY A 55 2.74 7.05 4.55
N PRO A 56 3.73 7.97 4.42
CA PRO A 56 3.87 8.75 3.19
C PRO A 56 4.36 7.95 1.97
N LEU A 57 4.82 6.74 2.15
CA LEU A 57 5.34 5.92 1.05
C LEU A 57 4.24 5.09 0.42
N ALA A 58 3.94 5.34 -0.82
CA ALA A 58 2.94 4.60 -1.57
C ALA A 58 3.26 4.62 -3.06
N PHE A 59 2.84 3.56 -3.75
CA PHE A 59 3.03 3.43 -5.19
C PHE A 59 1.67 3.24 -5.85
N VAL A 60 1.46 3.90 -6.99
CA VAL A 60 0.23 3.75 -7.77
C VAL A 60 0.49 2.74 -8.87
N LEU A 61 -0.33 1.71 -8.92
CA LEU A 61 -0.26 0.67 -9.93
C LEU A 61 -1.43 0.83 -10.89
N LEU A 62 -1.16 0.74 -12.17
CA LEU A 62 -2.18 0.81 -13.21
C LEU A 62 -2.33 -0.55 -13.85
N ASP A 63 -3.58 -0.95 -14.06
CA ASP A 63 -3.89 -2.16 -14.80
C ASP A 63 -3.73 -1.83 -16.30
N PRO A 64 -2.87 -2.56 -17.01
CA PRO A 64 -2.66 -2.30 -18.43
C PRO A 64 -3.86 -2.66 -19.31
#